data_632892f99605df5ddf815a3c724ca65a
#
_entry.id   632892f99605df5ddf815a3c724ca65a
#
_cell.length_a   1.000
_cell.length_b   1.000
_cell.length_c   1.000
_cell.angle_alpha   90.00
_cell.angle_beta   90.00
_cell.angle_gamma   90.00
#
_symmetry.space_group_name_H-M   'P 1'
#
loop_
_entity.id
_entity.type
_entity.pdbx_description
1 polymer ?
#
loop_
_entity_poly.entity_id
_entity_poly.type
_entity_poly.pdbx_seq_one_letter_code
_entity_poly.pdbx_strand_id
1 'polypeptide(L)'
;MRAMLLREAVALSSRWRVMSSSNLLRKLLSPLSAPLNHRRSCWTYRYTSVCECTGRTHRLQGILLRNNRGITNMGPTPCDEVTEVVCLESDLQDGQMKEVEVDNHKILLVRNEGKFSAVGSLCTHYGAPLSKGALVGNRVRCPWHGACFNTTTGDIEEYPGLDSLPIYKVKVEDGKVYVTASKQKATKRVKEMSRRVPGVCHTVLLIGGGPASLQCAETLRQNKYNGRIIMVTKDEKLPLDKTKLSKAMNIEIEKILLRPSDFLQKHGIEVWTEKEVVSVSTEAKTVTLSDGTTQHYDQLLVSTGARARAMQVPGAEMKNVKLLESYKDAADIYQMSVGNKVVIVGTSFIGMEVAAYLSDKATSVAVVGKSEFPYQLSLGADIGKMTMKMLGEKNVKFYMNNGVAEIRGVNGRVKEVVLQNGDVLPADVVILGIGVIPNSDFLKGSAVEVDSKNAVVVDKYMRTNIPDVFAAGDVVSFPLSIHVDKRVQIGHWQLAQAHVLLGKSIRYTGYGEGYTDIVFKGNVEERKFLAFYIKGDEVVAAASLNFDPAVSKVAEIMASGKKISKSQAESEDLAWLQLP
;
A
#
# COMPACT_ATOMS: atom_id res chain seq x y z
N MET A 1 17.50 -15.29 14.64
CA MET A 1 16.03 -15.28 14.65
C MET A 1 15.42 -13.87 14.66
N ARG A 2 15.75 -12.95 15.60
CA ARG A 2 15.20 -11.58 15.66
C ARG A 2 15.46 -10.73 14.42
N ALA A 3 16.72 -10.70 13.94
CA ALA A 3 17.07 -10.02 12.68
C ALA A 3 16.38 -10.63 11.44
N MET A 4 16.03 -11.90 11.49
CA MET A 4 15.29 -12.58 10.45
C MET A 4 13.82 -12.14 10.41
N LEU A 5 13.18 -11.91 11.57
CA LEU A 5 11.80 -11.43 11.64
C LEU A 5 11.64 -10.04 11.04
N LEU A 6 12.56 -9.10 11.33
CA LEU A 6 12.50 -7.77 10.69
C LEU A 6 12.73 -7.86 9.18
N ARG A 7 13.67 -8.69 8.73
CA ARG A 7 13.91 -8.95 7.30
C ARG A 7 12.65 -9.46 6.60
N GLU A 8 11.93 -10.40 7.22
CA GLU A 8 10.67 -10.91 6.69
C GLU A 8 9.56 -9.85 6.73
N ALA A 9 9.41 -9.12 7.83
CA ALA A 9 8.43 -8.07 7.98
C ALA A 9 8.62 -6.94 6.96
N VAL A 10 9.86 -6.46 6.77
CA VAL A 10 10.19 -5.42 5.79
C VAL A 10 10.06 -5.95 4.37
N ALA A 11 10.51 -7.18 4.11
CA ALA A 11 10.37 -7.81 2.80
C ALA A 11 8.90 -8.05 2.41
N LEU A 12 8.01 -8.39 3.34
CA LEU A 12 6.58 -8.50 3.09
C LEU A 12 5.94 -7.12 2.84
N SER A 13 6.41 -6.07 3.49
CA SER A 13 5.92 -4.71 3.26
C SER A 13 6.28 -4.15 1.87
N SER A 14 7.21 -4.78 1.16
CA SER A 14 7.78 -4.31 -0.10
C SER A 14 7.93 -5.38 -1.19
N ARG A 15 7.51 -6.65 -0.93
CA ARG A 15 7.75 -7.75 -1.87
C ARG A 15 6.82 -7.78 -3.06
N TRP A 16 7.47 -7.74 -4.20
CA TRP A 16 7.22 -8.56 -5.37
C TRP A 16 7.77 -9.97 -5.09
N ARG A 17 6.96 -10.95 -4.73
CA ARG A 17 7.32 -12.34 -4.91
C ARG A 17 6.13 -13.28 -5.00
N VAL A 18 6.08 -13.90 -6.13
CA VAL A 18 5.65 -15.27 -6.33
C VAL A 18 6.70 -16.20 -5.73
N MET A 19 6.44 -16.67 -4.54
CA MET A 19 6.82 -18.00 -4.06
C MET A 19 5.94 -18.29 -2.86
N SER A 20 5.15 -19.34 -2.98
CA SER A 20 4.35 -19.83 -1.87
C SER A 20 5.25 -20.04 -0.65
N SER A 21 5.00 -19.29 0.40
CA SER A 21 5.73 -19.32 1.67
C SER A 21 5.74 -20.72 2.34
N SER A 22 4.90 -21.64 1.87
CA SER A 22 4.81 -23.01 2.39
C SER A 22 6.01 -23.92 2.06
N ASN A 23 6.74 -23.68 0.96
CA ASN A 23 7.87 -24.54 0.58
C ASN A 23 9.22 -24.10 1.15
N LEU A 24 9.38 -22.82 1.51
CA LEU A 24 10.63 -22.34 2.11
C LEU A 24 10.69 -22.63 3.62
N LEU A 25 9.57 -22.55 4.32
CA LEU A 25 9.49 -22.90 5.74
C LEU A 25 9.65 -24.41 5.97
N ARG A 26 9.18 -25.26 5.05
CA ARG A 26 9.39 -26.73 5.16
C ARG A 26 10.83 -27.15 4.91
N LYS A 27 11.62 -26.43 4.10
CA LYS A 27 13.04 -26.73 3.88
C LYS A 27 13.98 -26.20 4.99
N LEU A 28 13.50 -25.29 5.85
CA LEU A 28 14.27 -24.75 6.98
C LEU A 28 13.96 -25.43 8.32
N LEU A 29 12.97 -26.33 8.37
CA LEU A 29 12.54 -27.03 9.58
C LEU A 29 12.76 -28.55 9.54
N SER A 30 13.57 -29.08 8.60
CA SER A 30 13.99 -30.49 8.68
C SER A 30 15.06 -30.65 9.78
N PRO A 31 14.87 -31.55 10.75
CA PRO A 31 15.85 -31.79 11.78
C PRO A 31 17.04 -32.56 11.20
N LEU A 32 18.22 -31.97 11.25
CA LEU A 32 19.48 -32.66 11.08
C LEU A 32 19.72 -33.51 12.34
N SER A 33 19.39 -34.77 12.26
CA SER A 33 19.81 -35.80 13.21
C SER A 33 21.21 -36.28 12.82
N ALA A 34 22.21 -35.86 13.57
CA ALA A 34 23.49 -36.58 13.67
C ALA A 34 24.05 -36.37 15.07
N PRO A 35 24.60 -37.45 15.69
CA PRO A 35 25.01 -37.42 17.07
C PRO A 35 26.43 -36.85 17.24
N LEU A 36 26.60 -35.93 18.19
CA LEU A 36 27.92 -35.50 18.64
C LEU A 36 28.10 -35.81 20.10
N ASN A 37 29.10 -36.67 20.33
CA ASN A 37 29.68 -37.02 21.63
C ASN A 37 30.45 -35.85 22.28
N HIS A 38 30.19 -35.69 23.57
CA HIS A 38 31.02 -35.18 24.65
C HIS A 38 32.24 -34.26 24.37
N ARG A 39 32.22 -33.04 24.95
CA ARG A 39 33.08 -32.72 26.11
C ARG A 39 32.68 -31.39 26.74
N ARG A 40 32.59 -31.40 28.08
CA ARG A 40 32.32 -30.23 28.97
C ARG A 40 33.53 -29.30 28.98
N SER A 41 33.30 -27.98 28.98
CA SER A 41 34.06 -27.04 29.80
C SER A 41 33.22 -25.81 30.12
N CYS A 42 33.04 -25.60 31.42
CA CYS A 42 32.44 -24.40 32.02
C CYS A 42 33.38 -23.22 31.91
N TRP A 43 32.84 -22.09 31.41
CA TRP A 43 33.39 -20.77 31.74
C TRP A 43 32.26 -19.86 32.20
N THR A 44 32.22 -19.58 33.51
CA THR A 44 31.39 -18.61 34.17
C THR A 44 32.04 -17.24 34.01
N TYR A 45 31.38 -16.29 33.34
CA TYR A 45 31.68 -14.88 33.47
C TYR A 45 30.53 -14.22 34.26
N ARG A 46 30.87 -13.80 35.50
CA ARG A 46 30.04 -12.89 36.29
C ARG A 46 30.30 -11.47 35.78
N TYR A 47 29.26 -10.79 35.37
CA TYR A 47 29.23 -9.33 35.35
C TYR A 47 28.18 -8.85 36.35
N THR A 48 28.70 -8.27 37.44
CA THR A 48 27.93 -7.47 38.38
C THR A 48 27.87 -6.05 37.84
N SER A 49 26.69 -5.54 37.50
CA SER A 49 26.44 -4.11 37.45
C SER A 49 25.26 -3.81 38.35
N VAL A 50 25.60 -3.15 39.46
CA VAL A 50 24.69 -2.59 40.43
C VAL A 50 23.99 -1.40 39.78
N CYS A 51 22.69 -1.39 39.79
CA CYS A 51 21.90 -0.20 39.51
C CYS A 51 21.15 0.16 40.79
N GLU A 52 21.64 1.16 41.50
CA GLU A 52 20.97 1.76 42.66
C GLU A 52 19.76 2.57 42.17
N CYS A 53 18.60 2.21 42.61
CA CYS A 53 17.43 3.09 42.64
C CYS A 53 17.01 3.32 44.06
N THR A 54 17.22 4.54 44.51
CA THR A 54 16.83 5.08 45.82
C THR A 54 15.32 4.97 46.06
N GLY A 55 14.99 4.43 47.23
CA GLY A 55 13.62 4.19 47.68
C GLY A 55 12.89 5.42 48.14
N ARG A 56 11.58 5.38 48.00
CA ARG A 56 10.62 5.98 48.97
C ARG A 56 9.43 5.04 49.06
N THR A 57 9.32 4.44 50.25
CA THR A 57 8.15 3.67 50.70
C THR A 57 7.04 4.61 51.13
N HIS A 58 5.85 4.49 50.53
CA HIS A 58 4.59 4.89 51.15
C HIS A 58 3.68 3.67 51.29
N ARG A 59 3.47 3.29 52.57
CA ARG A 59 2.41 2.34 52.98
C ARG A 59 1.06 2.99 52.74
N LEU A 60 0.19 2.32 52.00
CA LEU A 60 -1.26 2.47 52.14
C LEU A 60 -1.88 1.09 52.33
N GLN A 61 -2.60 0.98 53.44
CA GLN A 61 -3.32 -0.20 53.88
C GLN A 61 -4.50 -0.53 52.95
N GLY A 62 -4.79 -1.80 52.92
CA GLY A 62 -5.73 -2.41 52.02
C GLY A 62 -7.21 -2.15 52.26
N ILE A 63 -7.97 -2.39 51.23
CA ILE A 63 -9.34 -2.90 51.33
C ILE A 63 -9.45 -4.01 50.26
N LEU A 64 -9.62 -5.23 50.75
CA LEU A 64 -10.01 -6.39 49.97
C LEU A 64 -11.49 -6.25 49.60
N LEU A 65 -11.76 -6.03 48.30
CA LEU A 65 -13.07 -6.39 47.75
C LEU A 65 -12.85 -7.49 46.70
N ARG A 66 -13.18 -8.70 47.09
CA ARG A 66 -13.41 -9.83 46.19
C ARG A 66 -14.58 -9.48 45.28
N ASN A 67 -14.31 -9.37 43.98
CA ASN A 67 -15.30 -9.64 42.96
C ASN A 67 -14.70 -10.61 41.95
N ASN A 68 -14.93 -11.89 42.22
CA ASN A 68 -14.86 -12.95 41.23
C ASN A 68 -15.99 -12.73 40.19
N ARG A 69 -15.67 -12.23 39.03
CA ARG A 69 -16.41 -12.55 37.82
C ARG A 69 -15.36 -12.99 36.79
N GLY A 70 -15.22 -14.30 36.67
CA GLY A 70 -14.50 -14.92 35.59
C GLY A 70 -15.19 -14.53 34.28
N ILE A 71 -14.48 -13.78 33.45
CA ILE A 71 -14.82 -13.65 32.03
C ILE A 71 -14.31 -14.94 31.38
N THR A 72 -15.15 -15.95 31.39
CA THR A 72 -14.99 -17.07 30.46
C THR A 72 -15.12 -16.51 29.05
N ASN A 73 -14.08 -16.62 28.24
CA ASN A 73 -14.20 -16.55 26.79
C ASN A 73 -15.11 -17.71 26.35
N MET A 74 -16.40 -17.47 26.34
CA MET A 74 -17.35 -18.32 25.64
C MET A 74 -17.12 -18.08 24.16
N GLY A 75 -16.63 -19.08 23.45
CA GLY A 75 -16.78 -19.16 21.99
C GLY A 75 -18.26 -18.99 21.63
N PRO A 76 -18.59 -18.63 20.37
CA PRO A 76 -19.97 -18.41 19.95
C PRO A 76 -20.83 -19.62 20.33
N THR A 77 -21.97 -19.32 20.98
CA THR A 77 -22.95 -20.34 21.34
C THR A 77 -23.55 -20.94 20.06
N PRO A 78 -23.99 -22.21 20.02
CA PRO A 78 -24.57 -22.84 18.82
C PRO A 78 -25.78 -22.10 18.22
N CYS A 79 -26.41 -21.18 18.96
CA CYS A 79 -27.54 -20.36 18.49
C CYS A 79 -27.15 -19.18 17.59
N ASP A 80 -25.84 -18.90 17.41
CA ASP A 80 -25.35 -17.74 16.66
C ASP A 80 -24.85 -18.10 15.24
N GLU A 81 -24.96 -19.34 14.81
CA GLU A 81 -24.58 -19.80 13.47
C GLU A 81 -25.84 -20.15 12.65
N VAL A 82 -25.81 -19.82 11.36
CA VAL A 82 -26.82 -20.21 10.36
C VAL A 82 -26.15 -21.04 9.29
N THR A 83 -26.75 -22.17 8.93
CA THR A 83 -26.25 -23.06 7.87
C THR A 83 -27.31 -23.17 6.79
N GLU A 84 -26.93 -22.87 5.55
CA GLU A 84 -27.81 -22.94 4.39
C GLU A 84 -27.21 -23.75 3.26
N VAL A 85 -28.05 -24.38 2.42
CA VAL A 85 -27.66 -24.95 1.14
C VAL A 85 -27.46 -23.80 0.15
N VAL A 86 -26.26 -23.67 -0.40
CA VAL A 86 -25.90 -22.57 -1.29
C VAL A 86 -25.87 -22.96 -2.78
N CYS A 87 -25.64 -24.24 -3.07
CA CYS A 87 -25.68 -24.79 -4.44
C CYS A 87 -25.61 -26.33 -4.40
N LEU A 88 -25.75 -26.95 -5.57
CA LEU A 88 -25.40 -28.36 -5.75
C LEU A 88 -23.88 -28.48 -5.98
N GLU A 89 -23.31 -29.63 -5.63
CA GLU A 89 -21.89 -29.91 -5.85
C GLU A 89 -21.52 -29.82 -7.35
N SER A 90 -22.44 -30.19 -8.24
CA SER A 90 -22.26 -30.13 -9.70
C SER A 90 -22.26 -28.70 -10.26
N ASP A 91 -22.75 -27.70 -9.51
CA ASP A 91 -22.91 -26.33 -9.99
C ASP A 91 -21.58 -25.57 -10.08
N LEU A 92 -20.50 -26.08 -9.50
CA LEU A 92 -19.20 -25.46 -9.48
C LEU A 92 -18.11 -26.48 -9.81
N GLN A 93 -17.36 -26.24 -10.87
CA GLN A 93 -16.23 -27.09 -11.27
C GLN A 93 -14.94 -26.65 -10.59
N ASP A 94 -13.90 -27.48 -10.62
CA ASP A 94 -12.56 -27.13 -10.15
C ASP A 94 -12.02 -25.90 -10.89
N GLY A 95 -11.36 -24.99 -10.15
CA GLY A 95 -10.90 -23.71 -10.67
C GLY A 95 -11.99 -22.65 -10.83
N GLN A 96 -13.20 -22.91 -10.36
CA GLN A 96 -14.30 -21.94 -10.42
C GLN A 96 -14.62 -21.33 -9.06
N MET A 97 -15.21 -20.14 -9.10
CA MET A 97 -15.71 -19.41 -7.94
C MET A 97 -17.08 -18.78 -8.23
N LYS A 98 -17.91 -18.70 -7.19
CA LYS A 98 -19.26 -18.14 -7.26
C LYS A 98 -19.58 -17.35 -6.00
N GLU A 99 -20.20 -16.17 -6.15
CA GLU A 99 -20.76 -15.44 -5.00
C GLU A 99 -22.08 -16.12 -4.60
N VAL A 100 -22.21 -16.42 -3.32
CA VAL A 100 -23.40 -17.00 -2.68
C VAL A 100 -23.77 -16.14 -1.47
N GLU A 101 -24.97 -16.31 -0.94
CA GLU A 101 -25.46 -15.56 0.21
C GLU A 101 -25.96 -16.52 1.30
N VAL A 102 -25.61 -16.25 2.56
CA VAL A 102 -26.06 -16.96 3.76
C VAL A 102 -26.37 -15.92 4.83
N ASP A 103 -27.59 -15.83 5.31
CA ASP A 103 -28.02 -14.84 6.31
C ASP A 103 -27.55 -13.40 5.98
N ASN A 104 -27.75 -12.95 4.74
CA ASN A 104 -27.29 -11.66 4.20
C ASN A 104 -25.75 -11.46 4.22
N HIS A 105 -24.96 -12.52 4.34
CA HIS A 105 -23.51 -12.48 4.14
C HIS A 105 -23.19 -12.81 2.70
N LYS A 106 -22.51 -11.91 2.00
CA LYS A 106 -21.96 -12.20 0.67
C LYS A 106 -20.67 -13.00 0.80
N ILE A 107 -20.68 -14.22 0.32
CA ILE A 107 -19.63 -15.22 0.49
C ILE A 107 -19.12 -15.64 -0.88
N LEU A 108 -17.80 -15.72 -1.04
CA LEU A 108 -17.16 -16.29 -2.20
C LEU A 108 -16.94 -17.78 -1.95
N LEU A 109 -17.70 -18.63 -2.62
CA LEU A 109 -17.51 -20.07 -2.66
C LEU A 109 -16.53 -20.39 -3.79
N VAL A 110 -15.54 -21.22 -3.49
CA VAL A 110 -14.47 -21.62 -4.43
C VAL A 110 -14.36 -23.14 -4.41
N ARG A 111 -14.23 -23.77 -5.59
CA ARG A 111 -13.86 -25.16 -5.73
C ARG A 111 -12.48 -25.27 -6.32
N ASN A 112 -11.59 -26.02 -5.67
CA ASN A 112 -10.25 -26.29 -6.16
C ASN A 112 -9.77 -27.67 -5.68
N GLU A 113 -9.21 -28.48 -6.59
CA GLU A 113 -8.76 -29.85 -6.29
C GLU A 113 -9.83 -30.71 -5.58
N GLY A 114 -11.08 -30.64 -6.07
CA GLY A 114 -12.23 -31.35 -5.51
C GLY A 114 -12.71 -30.83 -4.15
N LYS A 115 -12.13 -29.78 -3.60
CA LYS A 115 -12.47 -29.24 -2.27
C LYS A 115 -13.16 -27.88 -2.39
N PHE A 116 -14.19 -27.70 -1.58
CA PHE A 116 -14.85 -26.42 -1.42
C PHE A 116 -14.24 -25.60 -0.29
N SER A 117 -14.10 -24.31 -0.50
CA SER A 117 -13.75 -23.31 0.51
C SER A 117 -14.63 -22.08 0.39
N ALA A 118 -14.84 -21.36 1.49
CA ALA A 118 -15.71 -20.19 1.52
C ALA A 118 -15.09 -19.07 2.32
N VAL A 119 -15.00 -17.88 1.70
CA VAL A 119 -14.41 -16.67 2.29
C VAL A 119 -15.31 -15.46 2.00
N GLY A 120 -15.06 -14.32 2.66
CA GLY A 120 -15.79 -13.09 2.33
C GLY A 120 -15.65 -12.71 0.85
N SER A 121 -16.76 -12.33 0.19
CA SER A 121 -16.76 -12.05 -1.24
C SER A 121 -16.22 -10.67 -1.61
N LEU A 122 -16.04 -9.77 -0.64
CA LEU A 122 -15.58 -8.41 -0.86
C LEU A 122 -14.14 -8.21 -0.39
N CYS A 123 -13.33 -7.62 -1.25
CA CYS A 123 -11.95 -7.26 -0.93
C CYS A 123 -11.90 -6.32 0.29
N THR A 124 -11.08 -6.66 1.29
CA THR A 124 -10.96 -5.90 2.54
C THR A 124 -10.34 -4.53 2.38
N HIS A 125 -9.72 -4.23 1.21
CA HIS A 125 -9.16 -2.93 0.90
C HIS A 125 -10.26 -1.88 0.63
N TYR A 126 -11.02 -2.02 -0.47
CA TYR A 126 -12.06 -1.07 -0.87
C TYR A 126 -13.37 -1.73 -1.32
N GLY A 127 -13.62 -2.96 -0.92
CA GLY A 127 -14.92 -3.60 -1.15
C GLY A 127 -15.16 -4.09 -2.59
N ALA A 128 -14.10 -4.31 -3.39
CA ALA A 128 -14.25 -4.87 -4.73
C ALA A 128 -14.83 -6.30 -4.66
N PRO A 129 -15.76 -6.67 -5.57
CA PRO A 129 -16.27 -8.04 -5.64
C PRO A 129 -15.17 -8.99 -6.13
N LEU A 130 -14.72 -9.90 -5.27
CA LEU A 130 -13.66 -10.86 -5.58
C LEU A 130 -14.10 -11.90 -6.60
N SER A 131 -15.42 -12.15 -6.74
CA SER A 131 -15.99 -13.00 -7.78
C SER A 131 -15.71 -12.49 -9.21
N LYS A 132 -15.33 -11.22 -9.36
CA LYS A 132 -14.87 -10.61 -10.63
C LYS A 132 -13.34 -10.55 -10.74
N GLY A 133 -12.63 -11.20 -9.84
CA GLY A 133 -11.17 -11.24 -9.80
C GLY A 133 -10.60 -12.42 -10.59
N ALA A 134 -9.30 -12.65 -10.40
CA ALA A 134 -8.57 -13.77 -10.98
C ALA A 134 -8.36 -14.86 -9.92
N LEU A 135 -8.84 -16.09 -10.17
CA LEU A 135 -8.61 -17.25 -9.34
C LEU A 135 -7.48 -18.11 -9.92
N VAL A 136 -6.50 -18.47 -9.09
CA VAL A 136 -5.40 -19.38 -9.45
C VAL A 136 -5.14 -20.32 -8.28
N GLY A 137 -5.49 -21.59 -8.44
CA GLY A 137 -5.44 -22.53 -7.35
C GLY A 137 -6.23 -22.02 -6.13
N ASN A 138 -5.58 -21.96 -4.98
CA ASN A 138 -6.19 -21.45 -3.74
C ASN A 138 -6.00 -19.94 -3.53
N ARG A 139 -5.79 -19.15 -4.59
CA ARG A 139 -5.54 -17.70 -4.50
C ARG A 139 -6.54 -16.94 -5.35
N VAL A 140 -7.16 -15.93 -4.78
CA VAL A 140 -8.00 -14.98 -5.52
C VAL A 140 -7.37 -13.59 -5.50
N ARG A 141 -7.14 -13.03 -6.69
CA ARG A 141 -6.61 -11.67 -6.87
C ARG A 141 -7.73 -10.69 -7.14
N CYS A 142 -7.77 -9.64 -6.34
CA CYS A 142 -8.74 -8.54 -6.46
C CYS A 142 -8.62 -7.85 -7.83
N PRO A 143 -9.77 -7.58 -8.52
CA PRO A 143 -9.75 -6.95 -9.84
C PRO A 143 -9.39 -5.47 -9.80
N TRP A 144 -9.47 -4.79 -8.63
CA TRP A 144 -9.22 -3.35 -8.59
C TRP A 144 -7.75 -2.99 -8.35
N HIS A 145 -7.15 -3.47 -7.25
CA HIS A 145 -5.79 -3.06 -6.86
C HIS A 145 -4.85 -4.25 -6.65
N GLY A 146 -5.27 -5.46 -7.07
CA GLY A 146 -4.42 -6.63 -7.06
C GLY A 146 -4.13 -7.26 -5.69
N ALA A 147 -4.83 -6.87 -4.62
CA ALA A 147 -4.72 -7.58 -3.35
C ALA A 147 -5.03 -9.07 -3.55
N CYS A 148 -4.20 -9.96 -3.01
CA CYS A 148 -4.34 -11.38 -3.19
C CYS A 148 -4.65 -12.06 -1.85
N PHE A 149 -5.63 -12.97 -1.86
CA PHE A 149 -6.10 -13.68 -0.68
C PHE A 149 -6.07 -15.19 -0.92
N ASN A 150 -5.70 -15.93 0.11
CA ASN A 150 -5.81 -17.36 0.13
C ASN A 150 -7.28 -17.76 0.37
N THR A 151 -7.87 -18.52 -0.54
CA THR A 151 -9.29 -18.89 -0.47
C THR A 151 -9.60 -19.95 0.59
N THR A 152 -8.59 -20.69 1.07
CA THR A 152 -8.75 -21.70 2.13
C THR A 152 -8.60 -21.08 3.52
N THR A 153 -7.63 -20.19 3.71
CA THR A 153 -7.33 -19.59 5.02
C THR A 153 -7.89 -18.19 5.19
N GLY A 154 -8.40 -17.58 4.12
CA GLY A 154 -8.84 -16.17 4.07
C GLY A 154 -7.69 -15.17 4.20
N ASP A 155 -6.45 -15.61 4.40
CA ASP A 155 -5.32 -14.71 4.66
C ASP A 155 -4.98 -13.85 3.47
N ILE A 156 -4.70 -12.56 3.73
CA ILE A 156 -4.09 -11.70 2.74
C ILE A 156 -2.64 -12.16 2.53
N GLU A 157 -2.27 -12.42 1.28
CA GLU A 157 -0.94 -12.86 0.86
C GLU A 157 -0.17 -11.76 0.15
N GLU A 158 -0.88 -10.90 -0.60
CA GLU A 158 -0.30 -9.73 -1.26
C GLU A 158 -1.20 -8.51 -1.07
N TYR A 159 -0.56 -7.38 -0.83
CA TYR A 159 -1.23 -6.10 -0.58
C TYR A 159 -1.67 -5.43 -1.90
N PRO A 160 -2.47 -4.34 -1.89
CA PRO A 160 -2.79 -3.45 -0.77
C PRO A 160 -3.91 -3.98 0.12
N GLY A 161 -3.96 -3.44 1.33
CA GLY A 161 -4.91 -3.82 2.36
C GLY A 161 -4.16 -4.34 3.59
N LEU A 162 -4.80 -4.35 4.75
CA LEU A 162 -4.18 -4.74 6.01
C LEU A 162 -4.83 -5.99 6.60
N ASP A 163 -6.08 -6.26 6.21
CA ASP A 163 -6.92 -7.28 6.83
C ASP A 163 -7.15 -8.47 5.89
N SER A 164 -7.27 -9.63 6.48
CA SER A 164 -7.66 -10.88 5.84
C SER A 164 -9.17 -10.97 5.65
N LEU A 165 -9.61 -11.91 4.80
CA LEU A 165 -11.03 -12.21 4.61
C LEU A 165 -11.58 -13.02 5.80
N PRO A 166 -12.87 -12.87 6.14
CA PRO A 166 -13.59 -13.84 6.97
C PRO A 166 -13.59 -15.22 6.30
N ILE A 167 -13.64 -16.29 7.12
CA ILE A 167 -13.69 -17.67 6.67
C ILE A 167 -15.00 -18.26 7.13
N TYR A 168 -15.60 -19.10 6.30
CA TYR A 168 -16.85 -19.80 6.58
C TYR A 168 -16.66 -21.32 6.51
N LYS A 169 -17.39 -22.05 7.34
CA LYS A 169 -17.37 -23.53 7.31
C LYS A 169 -18.14 -24.02 6.08
N VAL A 170 -17.59 -25.00 5.38
CA VAL A 170 -18.23 -25.63 4.23
C VAL A 170 -18.36 -27.13 4.50
N LYS A 171 -19.52 -27.70 4.18
CA LYS A 171 -19.80 -29.13 4.20
C LYS A 171 -20.46 -29.53 2.88
N VAL A 172 -20.08 -30.66 2.34
CA VAL A 172 -20.77 -31.30 1.20
C VAL A 172 -21.43 -32.57 1.71
N GLU A 173 -22.72 -32.70 1.46
CA GLU A 173 -23.53 -33.86 1.88
C GLU A 173 -24.66 -34.07 0.87
N ASP A 174 -24.84 -35.29 0.43
CA ASP A 174 -25.85 -35.71 -0.56
C ASP A 174 -25.87 -34.83 -1.83
N GLY A 175 -24.69 -34.51 -2.36
CA GLY A 175 -24.51 -33.69 -3.55
C GLY A 175 -24.90 -32.20 -3.37
N LYS A 176 -25.10 -31.75 -2.13
CA LYS A 176 -25.41 -30.34 -1.79
C LYS A 176 -24.26 -29.70 -1.01
N VAL A 177 -24.00 -28.45 -1.30
CA VAL A 177 -22.97 -27.65 -0.61
C VAL A 177 -23.66 -26.78 0.44
N TYR A 178 -23.26 -26.96 1.68
CA TYR A 178 -23.73 -26.19 2.84
C TYR A 178 -22.65 -25.23 3.28
N VAL A 179 -23.04 -23.98 3.57
CA VAL A 179 -22.15 -22.97 4.16
C VAL A 179 -22.73 -22.48 5.46
N THR A 180 -21.88 -22.40 6.48
CA THR A 180 -22.26 -21.92 7.82
C THR A 180 -21.63 -20.55 8.07
N ALA A 181 -22.48 -19.56 8.39
CA ALA A 181 -22.08 -18.19 8.75
C ALA A 181 -22.50 -17.88 10.20
N SER A 182 -21.73 -17.03 10.87
CA SER A 182 -22.15 -16.44 12.16
C SER A 182 -23.12 -15.29 11.91
N LYS A 183 -24.13 -15.13 12.75
CA LYS A 183 -25.05 -13.98 12.72
C LYS A 183 -24.32 -12.64 12.91
N GLN A 184 -23.14 -12.64 13.52
CA GLN A 184 -22.28 -11.45 13.59
C GLN A 184 -21.57 -11.22 12.27
N LYS A 185 -21.91 -10.09 11.62
CA LYS A 185 -21.32 -9.71 10.34
C LYS A 185 -19.87 -9.27 10.51
N ALA A 186 -18.91 -10.13 10.14
CA ALA A 186 -17.52 -9.76 9.99
C ALA A 186 -17.22 -9.51 8.50
N THR A 187 -16.81 -8.28 8.15
CA THR A 187 -16.41 -7.94 6.78
C THR A 187 -14.91 -8.14 6.54
N LYS A 188 -14.13 -8.27 7.61
CA LYS A 188 -12.69 -8.42 7.59
C LYS A 188 -12.20 -9.13 8.85
N ARG A 189 -11.05 -9.79 8.75
CA ARG A 189 -10.40 -10.53 9.83
C ARG A 189 -8.98 -10.03 10.03
N VAL A 190 -8.65 -9.59 11.22
CA VAL A 190 -7.29 -9.24 11.62
C VAL A 190 -6.54 -10.51 11.98
N LYS A 191 -5.33 -10.71 11.43
CA LYS A 191 -4.46 -11.83 11.84
C LYS A 191 -4.08 -11.70 13.31
N GLU A 192 -3.93 -12.84 14.00
CA GLU A 192 -3.46 -12.85 15.38
C GLU A 192 -2.10 -12.17 15.52
N MET A 193 -1.98 -11.30 16.50
CA MET A 193 -0.78 -10.54 16.80
C MET A 193 -0.36 -10.67 18.24
N SER A 194 0.95 -10.79 18.47
CA SER A 194 1.54 -10.65 19.81
C SER A 194 1.47 -9.20 20.28
N ARG A 195 1.93 -8.98 21.50
CA ARG A 195 2.11 -7.65 22.08
C ARG A 195 3.49 -7.54 22.73
N ARG A 196 3.87 -6.33 23.11
CA ARG A 196 5.09 -6.09 23.88
C ARG A 196 5.07 -6.91 25.17
N VAL A 197 6.19 -7.54 25.50
CA VAL A 197 6.41 -8.22 26.79
C VAL A 197 7.39 -7.38 27.61
N PRO A 198 7.03 -7.00 28.86
CA PRO A 198 7.94 -6.32 29.76
C PRO A 198 9.26 -7.09 29.94
N GLY A 199 10.38 -6.37 30.02
CA GLY A 199 11.72 -6.99 30.15
C GLY A 199 12.39 -7.38 28.81
N VAL A 200 11.69 -7.35 27.68
CA VAL A 200 12.31 -7.48 26.36
C VAL A 200 12.79 -6.10 25.90
N CYS A 201 14.10 -5.84 26.04
CA CYS A 201 14.70 -4.52 25.77
C CYS A 201 14.93 -4.22 24.30
N HIS A 202 14.90 -5.23 23.41
CA HIS A 202 15.15 -5.05 21.97
C HIS A 202 14.11 -4.12 21.34
N THR A 203 14.58 -3.06 20.68
CA THR A 203 13.76 -1.99 20.09
C THR A 203 13.91 -1.97 18.58
N VAL A 204 12.78 -2.01 17.89
CA VAL A 204 12.67 -1.72 16.46
C VAL A 204 12.09 -0.31 16.31
N LEU A 205 12.85 0.57 15.66
CA LEU A 205 12.44 1.94 15.38
C LEU A 205 12.06 2.09 13.90
N LEU A 206 10.90 2.67 13.64
CA LEU A 206 10.35 2.89 12.31
C LEU A 206 10.24 4.39 12.08
N ILE A 207 11.01 4.94 11.12
CA ILE A 207 10.95 6.36 10.79
C ILE A 207 9.95 6.58 9.65
N GLY A 208 8.84 7.24 9.93
CA GLY A 208 7.75 7.52 9.02
C GLY A 208 6.42 6.94 9.49
N GLY A 209 5.33 7.71 9.39
CA GLY A 209 3.96 7.33 9.79
C GLY A 209 3.13 6.78 8.62
N GLY A 210 3.75 6.15 7.65
CA GLY A 210 3.08 5.65 6.46
C GLY A 210 2.70 4.17 6.51
N PRO A 211 2.07 3.65 5.45
CA PRO A 211 1.65 2.24 5.36
C PRO A 211 2.82 1.25 5.44
N ALA A 212 4.01 1.61 4.97
CA ALA A 212 5.19 0.74 5.05
C ALA A 212 5.62 0.49 6.50
N SER A 213 5.67 1.53 7.34
CA SER A 213 5.94 1.39 8.78
C SER A 213 4.87 0.58 9.48
N LEU A 214 3.59 0.90 9.25
CA LEU A 214 2.48 0.20 9.88
C LEU A 214 2.47 -1.29 9.51
N GLN A 215 2.65 -1.61 8.22
CA GLN A 215 2.71 -2.99 7.76
C GLN A 215 3.89 -3.75 8.40
N CYS A 216 5.05 -3.11 8.51
CA CYS A 216 6.21 -3.69 9.19
C CYS A 216 5.89 -3.98 10.67
N ALA A 217 5.28 -3.02 11.38
CA ALA A 217 4.90 -3.18 12.78
C ALA A 217 3.90 -4.33 13.00
N GLU A 218 2.85 -4.39 12.17
CA GLU A 218 1.86 -5.48 12.24
C GLU A 218 2.48 -6.83 11.89
N THR A 219 3.32 -6.91 10.85
CA THR A 219 3.99 -8.16 10.45
C THR A 219 4.93 -8.66 11.56
N LEU A 220 5.65 -7.78 12.24
CA LEU A 220 6.45 -8.13 13.41
C LEU A 220 5.58 -8.74 14.51
N ARG A 221 4.43 -8.14 14.83
CA ARG A 221 3.49 -8.67 15.82
C ARG A 221 2.86 -10.00 15.40
N GLN A 222 2.51 -10.15 14.13
CA GLN A 222 2.00 -11.41 13.56
C GLN A 222 3.03 -12.54 13.64
N ASN A 223 4.32 -12.22 13.53
CA ASN A 223 5.44 -13.16 13.70
C ASN A 223 5.94 -13.25 15.15
N LYS A 224 5.10 -12.92 16.13
CA LYS A 224 5.36 -13.10 17.56
C LYS A 224 6.57 -12.27 18.09
N TYR A 225 6.90 -11.15 17.43
CA TYR A 225 7.90 -10.23 17.98
C TYR A 225 7.37 -9.53 19.22
N ASN A 226 8.04 -9.68 20.35
CA ASN A 226 7.61 -9.22 21.68
C ASN A 226 8.42 -8.01 22.21
N GLY A 227 9.39 -7.50 21.43
CA GLY A 227 10.17 -6.32 21.79
C GLY A 227 9.38 -5.01 21.62
N ARG A 228 10.05 -3.91 21.85
CA ARG A 228 9.49 -2.57 21.66
C ARG A 228 9.42 -2.22 20.18
N ILE A 229 8.31 -1.67 19.73
CA ILE A 229 8.14 -1.10 18.38
C ILE A 229 7.75 0.36 18.56
N ILE A 230 8.55 1.26 17.98
CA ILE A 230 8.30 2.69 17.98
C ILE A 230 8.19 3.15 16.53
N MET A 231 7.10 3.81 16.19
CA MET A 231 6.91 4.51 14.92
C MET A 231 7.00 6.01 15.19
N VAL A 232 7.91 6.70 14.49
CA VAL A 232 8.12 8.15 14.65
C VAL A 232 7.69 8.86 13.38
N THR A 233 6.84 9.87 13.48
CA THR A 233 6.35 10.64 12.34
C THR A 233 6.26 12.13 12.65
N LYS A 234 6.61 12.96 11.66
CA LYS A 234 6.39 14.41 11.71
C LYS A 234 4.92 14.79 11.56
N ASP A 235 4.12 13.90 10.98
CA ASP A 235 2.69 14.14 10.79
C ASP A 235 1.96 14.20 12.16
N GLU A 236 0.97 15.07 12.28
CA GLU A 236 0.14 15.21 13.51
C GLU A 236 -0.83 14.05 13.71
N LYS A 237 -1.10 13.28 12.66
CA LYS A 237 -2.09 12.22 12.65
C LYS A 237 -1.43 10.83 12.64
N LEU A 238 -2.18 9.84 13.14
CA LEU A 238 -1.84 8.43 13.00
C LEU A 238 -1.77 8.03 11.52
N PRO A 239 -1.19 6.86 11.18
CA PRO A 239 -1.06 6.41 9.80
C PRO A 239 -2.35 6.49 9.00
N LEU A 240 -2.30 7.19 7.85
CA LEU A 240 -3.43 7.47 6.97
C LEU A 240 -3.31 6.76 5.62
N ASP A 241 -4.46 6.49 5.01
CA ASP A 241 -4.57 6.17 3.59
C ASP A 241 -4.44 7.46 2.75
N LYS A 242 -3.19 7.88 2.50
CA LYS A 242 -2.88 9.10 1.74
C LYS A 242 -3.38 9.06 0.29
N THR A 243 -3.65 7.88 -0.26
CA THR A 243 -4.17 7.77 -1.64
C THR A 243 -5.55 8.40 -1.82
N LYS A 244 -6.30 8.57 -0.73
CA LYS A 244 -7.60 9.25 -0.74
C LYS A 244 -7.51 10.77 -0.81
N LEU A 245 -6.38 11.36 -0.44
CA LEU A 245 -6.23 12.82 -0.35
C LEU A 245 -6.40 13.52 -1.70
N SER A 246 -6.06 12.90 -2.82
CA SER A 246 -6.27 13.43 -4.17
C SER A 246 -7.69 13.20 -4.72
N LYS A 247 -8.48 12.31 -4.09
CA LYS A 247 -9.78 11.82 -4.58
C LYS A 247 -10.97 12.24 -3.70
N ALA A 248 -10.68 12.62 -2.44
CA ALA A 248 -11.69 12.97 -1.44
C ALA A 248 -11.09 13.96 -0.42
N MET A 249 -10.77 15.18 -0.87
CA MET A 249 -10.00 16.16 -0.09
C MET A 249 -10.71 16.66 1.17
N ASN A 250 -12.04 16.57 1.24
CA ASN A 250 -12.86 16.95 2.38
C ASN A 250 -13.34 15.74 3.22
N ILE A 251 -12.67 14.59 3.09
CA ILE A 251 -13.02 13.38 3.82
C ILE A 251 -12.73 13.54 5.33
N GLU A 252 -13.58 12.98 6.17
CA GLU A 252 -13.34 12.89 7.61
C GLU A 252 -12.14 11.98 7.88
N ILE A 253 -11.29 12.39 8.80
CA ILE A 253 -10.01 11.71 9.06
C ILE A 253 -10.20 10.27 9.52
N GLU A 254 -11.24 10.00 10.31
CA GLU A 254 -11.58 8.68 10.84
C GLU A 254 -11.83 7.66 9.71
N LYS A 255 -12.32 8.11 8.57
CA LYS A 255 -12.60 7.28 7.38
C LYS A 255 -11.36 6.88 6.59
N ILE A 256 -10.21 7.51 6.90
CA ILE A 256 -8.93 7.26 6.21
C ILE A 256 -7.82 6.83 7.15
N LEU A 257 -8.07 6.72 8.46
CA LEU A 257 -7.14 6.09 9.38
C LEU A 257 -6.92 4.63 8.98
N LEU A 258 -5.65 4.23 8.85
CA LEU A 258 -5.31 2.82 8.56
C LEU A 258 -5.58 1.93 9.76
N ARG A 259 -5.31 2.43 10.98
CA ARG A 259 -5.64 1.79 12.26
C ARG A 259 -6.00 2.83 13.31
N PRO A 260 -7.01 2.59 14.12
CA PRO A 260 -7.34 3.46 15.24
C PRO A 260 -6.35 3.30 16.41
N SER A 261 -6.32 4.26 17.32
CA SER A 261 -5.36 4.34 18.42
C SER A 261 -5.42 3.14 19.36
N ASP A 262 -6.62 2.68 19.71
CA ASP A 262 -6.85 1.53 20.59
C ASP A 262 -6.28 0.23 20.01
N PHE A 263 -6.35 0.06 18.68
CA PHE A 263 -5.73 -1.07 17.99
C PHE A 263 -4.21 -1.07 18.17
N LEU A 264 -3.56 0.09 17.97
CA LEU A 264 -2.11 0.23 18.11
C LEU A 264 -1.67 -0.02 19.56
N GLN A 265 -2.39 0.54 20.53
CA GLN A 265 -2.15 0.32 21.96
C GLN A 265 -2.33 -1.15 22.35
N LYS A 266 -3.40 -1.81 21.90
CA LYS A 266 -3.67 -3.22 22.16
C LYS A 266 -2.50 -4.12 21.76
N HIS A 267 -1.83 -3.79 20.66
CA HIS A 267 -0.71 -4.57 20.14
C HIS A 267 0.67 -4.00 20.55
N GLY A 268 0.70 -2.99 21.43
CA GLY A 268 1.94 -2.39 21.92
C GLY A 268 2.81 -1.78 20.83
N ILE A 269 2.19 -1.13 19.85
CA ILE A 269 2.83 -0.33 18.80
C ILE A 269 2.78 1.12 19.25
N GLU A 270 3.93 1.69 19.63
CA GLU A 270 4.03 3.09 20.03
C GLU A 270 4.10 3.97 18.77
N VAL A 271 3.27 5.00 18.68
CA VAL A 271 3.32 5.99 17.58
C VAL A 271 3.58 7.37 18.18
N TRP A 272 4.69 7.98 17.78
CA TRP A 272 5.10 9.32 18.19
C TRP A 272 4.81 10.28 17.04
N THR A 273 3.71 10.98 17.13
CA THR A 273 3.30 12.02 16.18
C THR A 273 4.00 13.35 16.49
N GLU A 274 4.06 14.27 15.51
CA GLU A 274 4.69 15.58 15.62
C GLU A 274 6.18 15.51 16.06
N LYS A 275 6.83 14.39 15.73
CA LYS A 275 8.24 14.16 16.02
C LYS A 275 8.98 13.90 14.70
N GLU A 276 9.86 14.82 14.34
CA GLU A 276 10.70 14.69 13.14
C GLU A 276 12.06 14.13 13.51
N VAL A 277 12.52 13.11 12.79
CA VAL A 277 13.90 12.63 12.87
C VAL A 277 14.76 13.53 11.99
N VAL A 278 15.76 14.17 12.58
CA VAL A 278 16.63 15.13 11.90
C VAL A 278 18.01 14.56 11.59
N SER A 279 18.43 13.50 12.28
CA SER A 279 19.70 12.79 11.97
C SER A 279 19.69 11.35 12.47
N VAL A 280 20.57 10.53 11.88
CA VAL A 280 20.81 9.13 12.25
C VAL A 280 22.30 8.90 12.46
N SER A 281 22.68 8.37 13.62
CA SER A 281 23.99 7.80 13.86
C SER A 281 23.91 6.27 13.73
N THR A 282 24.47 5.74 12.67
CA THR A 282 24.51 4.29 12.42
C THR A 282 25.51 3.57 13.31
N GLU A 283 26.55 4.25 13.76
CA GLU A 283 27.57 3.74 14.67
C GLU A 283 27.02 3.61 16.10
N ALA A 284 26.43 4.71 16.63
CA ALA A 284 25.83 4.72 17.97
C ALA A 284 24.45 4.04 18.01
N LYS A 285 23.88 3.67 16.86
CA LYS A 285 22.51 3.16 16.73
C LYS A 285 21.46 4.06 17.36
N THR A 286 21.52 5.36 17.07
CA THR A 286 20.60 6.36 17.59
C THR A 286 20.03 7.24 16.50
N VAL A 287 18.83 7.76 16.74
CA VAL A 287 18.25 8.85 15.96
C VAL A 287 18.09 10.07 16.85
N THR A 288 18.26 11.27 16.27
CA THR A 288 17.99 12.55 16.95
C THR A 288 16.69 13.14 16.41
N LEU A 289 15.81 13.56 17.29
CA LEU A 289 14.56 14.21 16.95
C LEU A 289 14.70 15.73 16.91
N SER A 290 13.76 16.41 16.28
CA SER A 290 13.73 17.88 16.12
C SER A 290 13.70 18.65 17.46
N ASP A 291 13.25 18.02 18.54
CA ASP A 291 13.29 18.58 19.90
C ASP A 291 14.61 18.31 20.65
N GLY A 292 15.62 17.75 19.99
CA GLY A 292 16.92 17.40 20.56
C GLY A 292 16.96 16.07 21.30
N THR A 293 15.82 15.39 21.47
CA THR A 293 15.81 14.05 22.09
C THR A 293 16.50 13.01 21.21
N THR A 294 17.16 12.06 21.86
CA THR A 294 17.85 10.95 21.19
C THR A 294 17.17 9.63 21.54
N GLN A 295 16.85 8.80 20.55
CA GLN A 295 16.27 7.47 20.74
C GLN A 295 17.21 6.40 20.18
N HIS A 296 17.57 5.44 21.02
CA HIS A 296 18.34 4.25 20.61
C HIS A 296 17.44 3.22 19.91
N TYR A 297 18.05 2.48 18.97
CA TYR A 297 17.43 1.35 18.29
C TYR A 297 18.38 0.15 18.19
N ASP A 298 17.84 -1.06 18.19
CA ASP A 298 18.56 -2.27 17.81
C ASP A 298 18.45 -2.53 16.30
N GLN A 299 17.26 -2.24 15.74
CA GLN A 299 17.00 -2.28 14.31
C GLN A 299 16.19 -1.05 13.87
N LEU A 300 16.52 -0.54 12.69
CA LEU A 300 15.93 0.67 12.12
C LEU A 300 15.27 0.37 10.78
N LEU A 301 14.06 0.89 10.58
CA LEU A 301 13.43 0.99 9.28
C LEU A 301 13.26 2.47 8.87
N VAL A 302 13.84 2.85 7.75
CA VAL A 302 13.61 4.14 7.09
C VAL A 302 12.44 3.98 6.12
N SER A 303 11.30 4.63 6.38
CA SER A 303 10.09 4.59 5.55
C SER A 303 9.38 5.94 5.51
N THR A 304 10.18 6.97 5.34
CA THR A 304 9.80 8.39 5.33
C THR A 304 9.05 8.83 4.08
N GLY A 305 8.94 7.94 3.08
CA GLY A 305 8.25 8.23 1.83
C GLY A 305 8.92 9.31 0.99
N ALA A 306 8.11 10.11 0.32
CA ALA A 306 8.56 11.21 -0.53
C ALA A 306 7.70 12.45 -0.29
N ARG A 307 8.29 13.63 -0.54
CA ARG A 307 7.60 14.93 -0.51
C ARG A 307 7.29 15.41 -1.92
N ALA A 308 6.26 16.21 -2.08
CA ALA A 308 5.93 16.83 -3.35
C ALA A 308 7.05 17.80 -3.80
N ARG A 309 7.30 17.83 -5.10
CA ARG A 309 8.29 18.74 -5.69
C ARG A 309 7.70 20.15 -5.78
N ALA A 310 8.36 21.11 -5.17
CA ALA A 310 8.08 22.52 -5.36
C ALA A 310 8.57 23.02 -6.72
N MET A 311 7.93 24.03 -7.25
CA MET A 311 8.34 24.71 -8.48
C MET A 311 9.31 25.86 -8.16
N GLN A 312 10.28 26.08 -9.05
CA GLN A 312 11.24 27.18 -8.94
C GLN A 312 11.01 28.19 -10.07
N VAL A 313 9.93 28.96 -9.93
CA VAL A 313 9.62 30.09 -10.81
C VAL A 313 9.23 31.28 -9.94
N PRO A 314 9.37 32.54 -10.42
CA PRO A 314 8.91 33.71 -9.68
C PRO A 314 7.45 33.57 -9.24
N GLY A 315 7.17 33.82 -7.96
CA GLY A 315 5.83 33.77 -7.38
C GLY A 315 5.38 32.37 -6.88
N ALA A 316 6.22 31.35 -7.02
CA ALA A 316 5.89 29.99 -6.54
C ALA A 316 5.77 29.90 -5.00
N GLU A 317 6.26 30.88 -4.28
CA GLU A 317 6.21 31.00 -2.82
C GLU A 317 4.90 31.62 -2.28
N MET A 318 4.00 32.06 -3.15
CA MET A 318 2.74 32.70 -2.73
C MET A 318 1.84 31.76 -1.93
N LYS A 319 1.06 32.33 -0.98
CA LYS A 319 0.28 31.59 0.02
C LYS A 319 -0.71 30.56 -0.55
N ASN A 320 -1.24 30.80 -1.75
CA ASN A 320 -2.21 29.94 -2.43
C ASN A 320 -1.60 29.15 -3.60
N VAL A 321 -0.28 29.02 -3.65
CA VAL A 321 0.43 27.95 -4.36
C VAL A 321 0.53 26.75 -3.40
N LYS A 322 -0.01 25.60 -3.77
CA LYS A 322 -0.20 24.47 -2.88
C LYS A 322 0.47 23.20 -3.39
N LEU A 323 1.01 22.45 -2.46
CA LEU A 323 1.47 21.07 -2.62
C LEU A 323 0.46 20.14 -1.89
N LEU A 324 0.33 18.90 -2.33
CA LEU A 324 -0.54 17.90 -1.69
C LEU A 324 0.31 16.80 -1.07
N GLU A 325 0.54 16.86 0.24
CA GLU A 325 1.33 15.89 1.01
C GLU A 325 0.59 15.33 2.22
N SER A 326 -0.19 16.18 2.89
CA SER A 326 -0.83 15.88 4.17
C SER A 326 -2.35 16.00 4.10
N TYR A 327 -3.01 15.51 5.15
CA TYR A 327 -4.45 15.70 5.35
C TYR A 327 -4.83 17.19 5.38
N LYS A 328 -4.01 17.99 6.06
CA LYS A 328 -4.22 19.45 6.14
C LYS A 328 -4.12 20.11 4.77
N ASP A 329 -3.13 19.72 3.94
CA ASP A 329 -3.01 20.27 2.58
C ASP A 329 -4.25 19.96 1.73
N ALA A 330 -4.78 18.73 1.82
CA ALA A 330 -5.99 18.34 1.11
C ALA A 330 -7.20 19.20 1.53
N ALA A 331 -7.39 19.40 2.84
CA ALA A 331 -8.45 20.25 3.37
C ALA A 331 -8.28 21.73 2.94
N ASP A 332 -7.07 22.28 3.04
CA ASP A 332 -6.75 23.66 2.62
C ASP A 332 -7.00 23.84 1.10
N ILE A 333 -6.53 22.89 0.27
CA ILE A 333 -6.76 22.91 -1.17
C ILE A 333 -8.26 22.90 -1.48
N TYR A 334 -9.01 22.01 -0.84
CA TYR A 334 -10.46 21.96 -1.03
C TYR A 334 -11.13 23.29 -0.70
N GLN A 335 -10.90 23.82 0.49
CA GLN A 335 -11.51 25.08 0.95
C GLN A 335 -11.16 26.26 0.04
N MET A 336 -9.91 26.34 -0.44
CA MET A 336 -9.47 27.40 -1.32
C MET A 336 -9.99 27.26 -2.76
N SER A 337 -10.32 26.04 -3.19
CA SER A 337 -10.70 25.75 -4.59
C SER A 337 -12.20 25.84 -4.84
N VAL A 338 -13.04 25.61 -3.82
CA VAL A 338 -14.51 25.69 -3.98
C VAL A 338 -14.93 27.10 -4.41
N GLY A 339 -15.60 27.18 -5.55
CA GLY A 339 -16.10 28.45 -6.12
C GLY A 339 -14.99 29.38 -6.67
N ASN A 340 -13.75 28.94 -6.77
CA ASN A 340 -12.60 29.71 -7.22
C ASN A 340 -12.00 29.16 -8.52
N LYS A 341 -11.10 29.94 -9.15
CA LYS A 341 -10.36 29.56 -10.36
C LYS A 341 -9.09 28.80 -9.97
N VAL A 342 -8.96 27.56 -10.43
CA VAL A 342 -7.86 26.67 -10.08
C VAL A 342 -6.98 26.41 -11.30
N VAL A 343 -5.68 26.57 -11.14
CA VAL A 343 -4.67 26.12 -12.10
C VAL A 343 -3.89 24.97 -11.49
N ILE A 344 -3.86 23.84 -12.17
CA ILE A 344 -3.12 22.63 -11.77
C ILE A 344 -1.92 22.50 -12.70
N VAL A 345 -0.73 22.40 -12.14
CA VAL A 345 0.51 22.20 -12.89
C VAL A 345 0.97 20.77 -12.72
N GLY A 346 0.99 20.02 -13.82
CA GLY A 346 1.35 18.61 -13.85
C GLY A 346 0.19 17.70 -14.29
N THR A 347 0.51 16.79 -15.21
CA THR A 347 -0.45 15.94 -15.93
C THR A 347 -0.23 14.46 -15.69
N SER A 348 0.40 14.12 -14.56
CA SER A 348 0.52 12.76 -14.04
C SER A 348 -0.64 12.46 -13.07
N PHE A 349 -0.58 11.34 -12.36
CA PHE A 349 -1.70 10.79 -11.57
C PHE A 349 -2.31 11.79 -10.59
N ILE A 350 -1.50 12.40 -9.72
CA ILE A 350 -2.01 13.34 -8.69
C ILE A 350 -2.67 14.56 -9.32
N GLY A 351 -2.03 15.21 -10.30
CA GLY A 351 -2.58 16.39 -10.95
C GLY A 351 -3.93 16.09 -11.63
N MET A 352 -4.04 14.96 -12.31
CA MET A 352 -5.26 14.57 -13.01
C MET A 352 -6.38 14.13 -12.04
N GLU A 353 -6.05 13.46 -10.94
CA GLU A 353 -7.02 13.11 -9.89
C GLU A 353 -7.57 14.35 -9.20
N VAL A 354 -6.70 15.32 -8.90
CA VAL A 354 -7.09 16.62 -8.34
C VAL A 354 -7.98 17.38 -9.32
N ALA A 355 -7.64 17.40 -10.62
CA ALA A 355 -8.46 18.02 -11.67
C ALA A 355 -9.85 17.38 -11.75
N ALA A 356 -9.90 16.04 -11.71
CA ALA A 356 -11.16 15.31 -11.72
C ALA A 356 -12.02 15.61 -10.47
N TYR A 357 -11.39 15.67 -9.29
CA TYR A 357 -12.10 15.93 -8.04
C TYR A 357 -12.65 17.36 -7.96
N LEU A 358 -11.91 18.35 -8.48
CA LEU A 358 -12.30 19.76 -8.41
C LEU A 358 -13.17 20.22 -9.59
N SER A 359 -13.34 19.41 -10.63
CA SER A 359 -14.04 19.78 -11.88
C SER A 359 -15.49 20.23 -11.69
N ASP A 360 -16.17 19.75 -10.64
CA ASP A 360 -17.54 20.09 -10.28
C ASP A 360 -17.65 20.99 -9.04
N LYS A 361 -16.54 21.46 -8.50
CA LYS A 361 -16.47 22.25 -7.25
C LYS A 361 -15.87 23.64 -7.43
N ALA A 362 -14.87 23.73 -8.31
CA ALA A 362 -14.25 25.01 -8.67
C ALA A 362 -15.05 25.74 -9.74
N THR A 363 -14.93 27.06 -9.81
CA THR A 363 -15.52 27.89 -10.88
C THR A 363 -14.90 27.54 -12.24
N SER A 364 -13.61 27.25 -12.27
CA SER A 364 -12.90 26.74 -13.44
C SER A 364 -11.67 25.97 -13.03
N VAL A 365 -11.34 24.94 -13.81
CA VAL A 365 -10.10 24.16 -13.65
C VAL A 365 -9.31 24.23 -14.95
N ALA A 366 -8.05 24.67 -14.86
CA ALA A 366 -7.08 24.65 -15.94
C ALA A 366 -5.91 23.73 -15.56
N VAL A 367 -5.49 22.87 -16.50
CA VAL A 367 -4.38 21.93 -16.31
C VAL A 367 -3.26 22.30 -17.26
N VAL A 368 -2.04 22.48 -16.74
CA VAL A 368 -0.84 22.83 -17.52
C VAL A 368 0.12 21.63 -17.52
N GLY A 369 0.60 21.23 -18.69
CA GLY A 369 1.49 20.09 -18.85
C GLY A 369 2.51 20.23 -19.97
N LYS A 370 3.71 19.68 -19.75
CA LYS A 370 4.83 19.71 -20.71
C LYS A 370 4.69 18.71 -21.87
N SER A 371 3.94 17.64 -21.66
CA SER A 371 3.68 16.63 -22.68
C SER A 371 2.51 17.03 -23.57
N GLU A 372 2.33 16.39 -24.70
CA GLU A 372 1.18 16.60 -25.59
C GLU A 372 -0.14 16.13 -24.98
N PHE A 373 -0.10 14.99 -24.26
CA PHE A 373 -1.26 14.43 -23.55
C PHE A 373 -0.94 14.13 -22.08
N PRO A 374 -1.96 14.15 -21.20
CA PRO A 374 -1.81 13.62 -19.83
C PRO A 374 -1.36 12.16 -19.84
N TYR A 375 -0.64 11.73 -18.82
CA TYR A 375 -0.15 10.35 -18.67
C TYR A 375 0.71 9.81 -19.83
N GLN A 376 1.08 10.62 -20.82
CA GLN A 376 1.75 10.15 -22.03
C GLN A 376 2.97 9.25 -21.77
N LEU A 377 3.78 9.61 -20.75
CA LEU A 377 4.97 8.82 -20.39
C LEU A 377 4.65 7.51 -19.66
N SER A 378 3.49 7.43 -18.99
CA SER A 378 3.14 6.28 -18.15
C SER A 378 2.10 5.35 -18.77
N LEU A 379 1.12 5.91 -19.50
CA LEU A 379 -0.01 5.15 -20.08
C LEU A 379 -0.13 5.29 -21.61
N GLY A 380 0.68 6.16 -22.23
CA GLY A 380 0.64 6.38 -23.68
C GLY A 380 -0.30 7.52 -24.11
N ALA A 381 -0.16 7.92 -25.38
CA ALA A 381 -0.88 9.06 -25.94
C ALA A 381 -2.40 8.81 -26.05
N ASP A 382 -2.82 7.60 -26.48
CA ASP A 382 -4.24 7.28 -26.69
C ASP A 382 -5.05 7.36 -25.40
N ILE A 383 -4.55 6.75 -24.31
CA ILE A 383 -5.18 6.83 -23.00
C ILE A 383 -5.15 8.26 -22.48
N GLY A 384 -4.06 8.98 -22.72
CA GLY A 384 -3.94 10.40 -22.40
C GLY A 384 -4.98 11.26 -23.10
N LYS A 385 -5.14 11.08 -24.40
CA LYS A 385 -6.14 11.78 -25.23
C LYS A 385 -7.57 11.48 -24.77
N MET A 386 -7.88 10.21 -24.53
CA MET A 386 -9.17 9.79 -23.97
C MET A 386 -9.43 10.48 -22.62
N THR A 387 -8.46 10.49 -21.71
CA THR A 387 -8.58 11.11 -20.40
C THR A 387 -8.79 12.63 -20.48
N MET A 388 -8.07 13.29 -21.38
CA MET A 388 -8.22 14.71 -21.66
C MET A 388 -9.63 15.04 -22.17
N LYS A 389 -10.18 14.22 -23.07
CA LYS A 389 -11.57 14.32 -23.56
C LYS A 389 -12.57 14.16 -22.39
N MET A 390 -12.39 13.14 -21.54
CA MET A 390 -13.28 12.89 -20.39
C MET A 390 -13.35 14.07 -19.43
N LEU A 391 -12.22 14.71 -19.13
CA LEU A 391 -12.19 15.87 -18.25
C LEU A 391 -12.65 17.15 -18.98
N GLY A 392 -12.39 17.27 -20.28
CA GLY A 392 -12.92 18.34 -21.12
C GLY A 392 -14.45 18.35 -21.13
N GLU A 393 -15.12 17.19 -21.13
CA GLU A 393 -16.57 17.04 -20.95
C GLU A 393 -17.08 17.59 -19.60
N LYS A 394 -16.18 17.80 -18.63
CA LYS A 394 -16.40 18.46 -17.33
C LYS A 394 -15.85 19.88 -17.26
N ASN A 395 -15.67 20.51 -18.40
CA ASN A 395 -15.16 21.90 -18.53
C ASN A 395 -13.75 22.11 -17.99
N VAL A 396 -12.92 21.07 -17.82
CA VAL A 396 -11.50 21.22 -17.53
C VAL A 396 -10.76 21.65 -18.79
N LYS A 397 -10.04 22.75 -18.72
CA LYS A 397 -9.22 23.28 -19.84
C LYS A 397 -7.79 22.75 -19.74
N PHE A 398 -7.20 22.37 -20.88
CA PHE A 398 -5.84 21.86 -20.96
C PHE A 398 -4.94 22.79 -21.74
N TYR A 399 -3.76 23.06 -21.19
CA TYR A 399 -2.66 23.84 -21.79
C TYR A 399 -1.44 22.91 -21.85
N MET A 400 -1.43 22.09 -22.91
CA MET A 400 -0.42 21.06 -23.12
C MET A 400 0.76 21.59 -23.92
N ASN A 401 1.89 20.84 -23.96
CA ASN A 401 3.16 21.29 -24.54
C ASN A 401 3.62 22.65 -23.97
N ASN A 402 3.30 22.92 -22.70
CA ASN A 402 3.54 24.21 -22.10
C ASN A 402 4.00 24.05 -20.64
N GLY A 403 4.65 25.09 -20.14
CA GLY A 403 5.10 25.19 -18.76
C GLY A 403 4.72 26.53 -18.16
N VAL A 404 4.86 26.64 -16.85
CA VAL A 404 4.69 27.91 -16.13
C VAL A 404 6.01 28.69 -16.21
N ALA A 405 5.95 29.95 -16.64
CA ALA A 405 7.06 30.87 -16.62
C ALA A 405 7.13 31.69 -15.32
N GLU A 406 5.96 32.14 -14.85
CA GLU A 406 5.83 33.02 -13.69
C GLU A 406 4.43 32.89 -13.08
N ILE A 407 4.32 33.08 -11.78
CA ILE A 407 3.07 33.24 -11.05
C ILE A 407 2.98 34.65 -10.53
N ARG A 408 1.92 35.40 -10.90
CA ARG A 408 1.73 36.80 -10.49
C ARG A 408 0.60 36.94 -9.49
N GLY A 409 0.74 37.87 -8.59
CA GLY A 409 -0.25 38.10 -7.56
C GLY A 409 -0.19 39.44 -6.91
N VAL A 410 -1.10 39.66 -5.97
CA VAL A 410 -1.21 40.91 -5.19
C VAL A 410 -1.25 40.52 -3.70
N ASN A 411 -0.51 41.27 -2.88
CA ASN A 411 -0.42 41.02 -1.42
C ASN A 411 -0.05 39.58 -1.05
N GLY A 412 0.86 38.94 -1.83
CA GLY A 412 1.31 37.58 -1.61
C GLY A 412 0.28 36.51 -1.95
N ARG A 413 -0.77 36.83 -2.70
CA ARG A 413 -1.78 35.88 -3.20
C ARG A 413 -1.80 35.88 -4.72
N VAL A 414 -1.87 34.71 -5.31
CA VAL A 414 -1.95 34.47 -6.76
C VAL A 414 -3.18 35.16 -7.35
N LYS A 415 -3.01 35.73 -8.53
CA LYS A 415 -4.09 36.26 -9.39
C LYS A 415 -4.04 35.69 -10.80
N GLU A 416 -2.84 35.34 -11.27
CA GLU A 416 -2.66 34.79 -12.62
C GLU A 416 -1.40 33.94 -12.71
N VAL A 417 -1.41 33.00 -13.66
CA VAL A 417 -0.28 32.16 -14.04
C VAL A 417 0.10 32.50 -15.48
N VAL A 418 1.35 32.88 -15.69
CA VAL A 418 1.91 33.16 -17.02
C VAL A 418 2.57 31.88 -17.53
N LEU A 419 2.18 31.47 -18.72
CA LEU A 419 2.75 30.29 -19.39
C LEU A 419 3.96 30.68 -20.25
N GLN A 420 4.77 29.66 -20.58
CA GLN A 420 5.99 29.89 -21.40
C GLN A 420 5.70 30.38 -22.82
N ASN A 421 4.52 30.09 -23.36
CA ASN A 421 4.08 30.64 -24.67
C ASN A 421 3.48 32.06 -24.59
N GLY A 422 3.44 32.68 -23.42
CA GLY A 422 2.91 33.99 -23.19
C GLY A 422 1.43 34.05 -22.77
N ASP A 423 0.70 32.96 -22.79
CA ASP A 423 -0.70 32.93 -22.31
C ASP A 423 -0.75 33.26 -20.82
N VAL A 424 -1.81 34.00 -20.42
CA VAL A 424 -2.05 34.37 -19.03
C VAL A 424 -3.35 33.73 -18.56
N LEU A 425 -3.25 32.88 -17.53
CA LEU A 425 -4.39 32.17 -16.95
C LEU A 425 -4.80 32.85 -15.64
N PRO A 426 -6.06 33.30 -15.48
CA PRO A 426 -6.53 33.78 -14.19
C PRO A 426 -6.60 32.63 -13.20
N ALA A 427 -6.07 32.83 -11.99
CA ALA A 427 -5.99 31.82 -10.95
C ALA A 427 -6.16 32.42 -9.55
N ASP A 428 -7.00 31.83 -8.73
CA ASP A 428 -7.08 32.10 -7.30
C ASP A 428 -6.27 31.09 -6.49
N VAL A 429 -6.07 29.88 -7.03
CA VAL A 429 -5.28 28.79 -6.43
C VAL A 429 -4.43 28.10 -7.50
N VAL A 430 -3.18 27.81 -7.18
CA VAL A 430 -2.29 26.99 -8.00
C VAL A 430 -1.94 25.73 -7.24
N ILE A 431 -2.10 24.54 -7.87
CA ILE A 431 -1.80 23.25 -7.27
C ILE A 431 -0.68 22.57 -8.08
N LEU A 432 0.39 22.17 -7.41
CA LEU A 432 1.56 21.58 -8.05
C LEU A 432 1.54 20.05 -7.93
N GLY A 433 1.40 19.37 -9.06
CA GLY A 433 1.47 17.90 -9.19
C GLY A 433 2.65 17.47 -10.08
N ILE A 434 3.86 18.03 -9.86
CA ILE A 434 5.04 17.93 -10.75
C ILE A 434 6.06 16.88 -10.32
N GLY A 435 5.63 15.88 -9.56
CA GLY A 435 6.46 14.77 -9.08
C GLY A 435 6.87 14.91 -7.61
N VAL A 436 7.72 13.99 -7.17
CA VAL A 436 8.12 13.85 -5.78
C VAL A 436 9.64 13.75 -5.62
N ILE A 437 10.12 13.95 -4.40
CA ILE A 437 11.52 13.78 -3.99
C ILE A 437 11.53 12.89 -2.75
N PRO A 438 12.32 11.79 -2.72
CA PRO A 438 12.48 10.95 -1.54
C PRO A 438 12.92 11.73 -0.30
N ASN A 439 12.34 11.41 0.85
CA ASN A 439 12.64 12.07 2.12
C ASN A 439 13.81 11.37 2.83
N SER A 440 15.03 11.60 2.38
CA SER A 440 16.26 11.02 2.91
C SER A 440 17.29 12.05 3.39
N ASP A 441 16.96 13.34 3.40
CA ASP A 441 17.92 14.41 3.72
C ASP A 441 18.53 14.26 5.14
N PHE A 442 17.77 13.74 6.09
CA PHE A 442 18.20 13.48 7.46
C PHE A 442 19.27 12.35 7.58
N LEU A 443 19.49 11.60 6.50
CA LEU A 443 20.55 10.59 6.40
C LEU A 443 21.90 11.19 5.97
N LYS A 444 21.96 12.47 5.62
CA LYS A 444 23.23 13.14 5.32
C LYS A 444 24.16 13.05 6.51
N GLY A 445 25.41 12.60 6.27
CA GLY A 445 26.39 12.37 7.33
C GLY A 445 26.29 11.01 8.03
N SER A 446 25.23 10.21 7.77
CA SER A 446 25.21 8.79 8.10
C SER A 446 25.93 8.01 6.99
N ALA A 447 26.33 6.78 7.27
CA ALA A 447 26.93 5.91 6.25
C ALA A 447 25.90 5.20 5.34
N VAL A 448 24.62 5.54 5.44
CA VAL A 448 23.54 4.94 4.62
C VAL A 448 23.66 5.47 3.19
N GLU A 449 23.72 4.55 2.22
CA GLU A 449 23.83 4.88 0.80
C GLU A 449 22.53 5.44 0.23
N VAL A 450 22.64 6.60 -0.43
CA VAL A 450 21.53 7.30 -1.10
C VAL A 450 21.95 7.60 -2.54
N ASP A 451 21.08 7.34 -3.52
CA ASP A 451 21.37 7.59 -4.93
C ASP A 451 21.24 9.08 -5.32
N SER A 452 21.58 9.39 -6.58
CA SER A 452 21.53 10.76 -7.13
C SER A 452 20.11 11.39 -7.16
N LYS A 453 19.07 10.59 -6.94
CA LYS A 453 17.66 11.04 -6.86
C LYS A 453 17.16 11.13 -5.43
N ASN A 454 18.05 11.09 -4.44
CA ASN A 454 17.75 11.03 -3.00
C ASN A 454 17.02 9.75 -2.55
N ALA A 455 17.02 8.66 -3.32
CA ALA A 455 16.41 7.42 -2.87
C ALA A 455 17.44 6.56 -2.11
N VAL A 456 17.01 5.96 -1.00
CA VAL A 456 17.83 5.03 -0.21
C VAL A 456 18.06 3.76 -1.00
N VAL A 457 19.32 3.39 -1.20
CA VAL A 457 19.70 2.19 -1.96
C VAL A 457 19.49 0.95 -1.11
N VAL A 458 18.65 0.01 -1.59
CA VAL A 458 18.39 -1.24 -0.88
C VAL A 458 18.55 -2.46 -1.79
N ASP A 459 18.83 -3.62 -1.19
CA ASP A 459 18.83 -4.90 -1.90
C ASP A 459 17.40 -5.46 -2.07
N LYS A 460 17.29 -6.65 -2.68
CA LYS A 460 15.99 -7.36 -2.86
C LYS A 460 15.30 -7.76 -1.54
N TYR A 461 15.97 -7.64 -0.40
CA TYR A 461 15.44 -7.88 0.95
C TYR A 461 15.23 -6.58 1.72
N MET A 462 15.23 -5.43 1.03
CA MET A 462 15.10 -4.10 1.62
C MET A 462 16.16 -3.74 2.67
N ARG A 463 17.33 -4.36 2.58
CA ARG A 463 18.49 -4.04 3.44
C ARG A 463 19.27 -2.91 2.79
N THR A 464 19.69 -1.94 3.57
CA THR A 464 20.68 -0.95 3.15
C THR A 464 22.10 -1.56 3.19
N ASN A 465 23.10 -0.76 2.88
CA ASN A 465 24.50 -1.11 3.05
C ASN A 465 24.93 -1.22 4.54
N ILE A 466 24.11 -0.73 5.48
CA ILE A 466 24.40 -0.75 6.92
C ILE A 466 23.68 -1.92 7.61
N PRO A 467 24.36 -2.76 8.39
CA PRO A 467 23.73 -3.80 9.20
C PRO A 467 22.63 -3.24 10.11
N ASP A 468 21.54 -4.00 10.27
CA ASP A 468 20.38 -3.64 11.10
C ASP A 468 19.61 -2.37 10.66
N VAL A 469 19.97 -1.79 9.49
CA VAL A 469 19.25 -0.67 8.89
C VAL A 469 18.58 -1.13 7.60
N PHE A 470 17.27 -0.95 7.54
CA PHE A 470 16.40 -1.28 6.42
C PHE A 470 15.73 -0.02 5.89
N ALA A 471 15.25 -0.06 4.64
CA ALA A 471 14.38 0.99 4.14
C ALA A 471 13.27 0.40 3.25
N ALA A 472 12.10 1.04 3.24
CA ALA A 472 10.94 0.59 2.46
C ALA A 472 9.99 1.74 2.09
N GLY A 473 9.11 1.51 1.11
CA GLY A 473 8.15 2.50 0.60
C GLY A 473 8.78 3.45 -0.41
N ASP A 474 8.19 4.63 -0.57
CA ASP A 474 8.52 5.58 -1.65
C ASP A 474 9.94 6.20 -1.52
N VAL A 475 10.60 5.99 -0.40
CA VAL A 475 11.95 6.51 -0.14
C VAL A 475 13.05 5.66 -0.80
N VAL A 476 12.74 4.44 -1.28
CA VAL A 476 13.77 3.49 -1.71
C VAL A 476 13.99 3.41 -3.21
N SER A 477 15.23 3.08 -3.59
CA SER A 477 15.63 2.55 -4.89
C SER A 477 15.98 1.07 -4.72
N PHE A 478 15.25 0.18 -5.40
CA PHE A 478 15.38 -1.27 -5.23
C PHE A 478 15.49 -2.01 -6.58
N PRO A 479 16.10 -3.22 -6.62
CA PRO A 479 16.19 -4.02 -7.83
C PRO A 479 14.81 -4.60 -8.19
N LEU A 480 14.38 -4.38 -9.43
CA LEU A 480 13.09 -4.87 -9.93
C LEU A 480 13.17 -6.37 -10.24
N SER A 481 12.29 -7.18 -9.65
CA SER A 481 12.36 -8.65 -9.77
C SER A 481 12.08 -9.17 -11.19
N ILE A 482 11.29 -8.44 -11.97
CA ILE A 482 10.97 -8.78 -13.37
C ILE A 482 12.06 -8.32 -14.36
N HIS A 483 12.98 -7.46 -13.93
CA HIS A 483 14.13 -6.98 -14.71
C HIS A 483 15.36 -6.92 -13.80
N VAL A 484 16.10 -8.01 -13.74
CA VAL A 484 17.15 -8.28 -12.72
C VAL A 484 18.20 -7.18 -12.61
N ASP A 485 18.51 -6.47 -13.68
CA ASP A 485 19.57 -5.44 -13.71
C ASP A 485 19.03 -4.00 -13.57
N LYS A 486 17.72 -3.83 -13.39
CA LYS A 486 17.13 -2.50 -13.28
C LYS A 486 16.78 -2.16 -11.84
N ARG A 487 17.31 -1.04 -11.35
CA ARG A 487 16.87 -0.41 -10.11
C ARG A 487 15.78 0.59 -10.41
N VAL A 488 14.74 0.60 -9.57
CA VAL A 488 13.58 1.46 -9.74
C VAL A 488 13.19 2.12 -8.42
N GLN A 489 12.50 3.24 -8.56
CA GLN A 489 11.77 3.91 -7.50
C GLN A 489 10.29 3.88 -7.89
N ILE A 490 9.46 3.24 -7.07
CA ILE A 490 8.02 3.10 -7.33
C ILE A 490 7.28 3.56 -6.08
N GLY A 491 6.50 4.62 -6.21
CA GLY A 491 5.73 5.23 -5.13
C GLY A 491 4.29 4.69 -5.01
N HIS A 492 4.09 3.38 -5.11
CA HIS A 492 2.78 2.75 -4.97
C HIS A 492 2.87 1.23 -4.83
N TRP A 493 1.75 0.55 -4.56
CA TRP A 493 1.63 -0.90 -4.53
C TRP A 493 1.89 -1.49 -5.93
N GLN A 494 2.69 -2.54 -5.99
CA GLN A 494 3.52 -2.83 -7.14
C GLN A 494 2.90 -3.67 -8.25
N LEU A 495 1.87 -4.49 -7.99
CA LEU A 495 1.38 -5.43 -9.01
C LEU A 495 0.18 -4.94 -9.79
N ALA A 496 -0.74 -4.26 -9.15
CA ALA A 496 -1.87 -3.67 -9.84
C ALA A 496 -2.27 -2.36 -9.16
N GLN A 497 -2.63 -1.37 -9.95
CA GLN A 497 -3.05 -0.06 -9.52
C GLN A 497 -4.38 0.28 -10.14
N ALA A 498 -5.09 1.18 -9.50
CA ALA A 498 -6.24 1.78 -10.10
C ALA A 498 -6.21 3.30 -9.89
N HIS A 499 -6.29 4.02 -11.00
CA HIS A 499 -6.43 5.47 -11.00
C HIS A 499 -7.88 5.83 -11.26
N VAL A 500 -8.50 6.48 -10.28
CA VAL A 500 -9.93 6.84 -10.37
C VAL A 500 -10.06 8.25 -10.92
N LEU A 501 -10.72 8.35 -12.09
CA LEU A 501 -11.13 9.60 -12.70
C LEU A 501 -12.62 9.59 -12.96
N LEU A 502 -13.36 10.56 -12.43
CA LEU A 502 -14.80 10.70 -12.65
C LEU A 502 -15.58 9.38 -12.46
N GLY A 503 -15.25 8.62 -11.43
CA GLY A 503 -15.87 7.32 -11.14
C GLY A 503 -15.45 6.17 -12.08
N LYS A 504 -14.55 6.42 -13.03
CA LYS A 504 -13.92 5.38 -13.87
C LYS A 504 -12.54 5.07 -13.32
N SER A 505 -12.12 3.82 -13.45
CA SER A 505 -10.87 3.36 -12.85
C SER A 505 -10.02 2.63 -13.88
N ILE A 506 -8.88 3.23 -14.23
CA ILE A 506 -7.87 2.61 -15.07
C ILE A 506 -7.06 1.65 -14.19
N ARG A 507 -7.06 0.37 -14.53
CA ARG A 507 -6.21 -0.67 -13.90
C ARG A 507 -4.88 -0.70 -14.60
N TYR A 508 -3.81 -0.99 -13.85
CA TYR A 508 -2.47 -1.11 -14.42
C TYR A 508 -1.68 -2.17 -13.66
N THR A 509 -0.84 -2.93 -14.37
CA THR A 509 0.11 -3.89 -13.79
C THR A 509 1.42 -3.90 -14.56
N GLY A 510 2.51 -4.33 -13.91
CA GLY A 510 3.84 -4.40 -14.51
C GLY A 510 4.62 -3.09 -14.42
N TYR A 511 5.65 -2.95 -15.27
CA TYR A 511 6.51 -1.77 -15.32
C TYR A 511 6.82 -1.39 -16.76
N GLY A 512 6.03 -0.48 -17.31
CA GLY A 512 6.06 -0.09 -18.72
C GLY A 512 7.10 0.97 -19.11
N GLU A 513 7.95 1.45 -18.19
CA GLU A 513 8.93 2.48 -18.55
C GLU A 513 9.86 2.03 -19.67
N GLY A 514 9.88 2.81 -20.74
CA GLY A 514 10.67 2.54 -21.93
C GLY A 514 10.02 1.49 -22.84
N TYR A 515 8.70 1.32 -22.80
CA TYR A 515 7.96 0.57 -23.81
C TYR A 515 8.18 1.18 -25.19
N THR A 516 8.14 0.34 -26.22
CA THR A 516 8.36 0.72 -27.62
C THR A 516 7.06 0.72 -28.43
N ASP A 517 6.05 0.01 -27.96
CA ASP A 517 4.77 -0.17 -28.65
C ASP A 517 3.64 -0.45 -27.66
N ILE A 518 2.39 -0.20 -28.06
CA ILE A 518 1.19 -0.54 -27.28
C ILE A 518 0.22 -1.29 -28.18
N VAL A 519 -0.18 -2.49 -27.75
CA VAL A 519 -1.21 -3.29 -28.41
C VAL A 519 -2.52 -3.15 -27.64
N PHE A 520 -3.56 -2.67 -28.33
CA PHE A 520 -4.89 -2.52 -27.75
C PHE A 520 -5.82 -3.67 -28.13
N LYS A 521 -6.65 -4.10 -27.18
CA LYS A 521 -7.85 -4.91 -27.37
C LYS A 521 -9.08 -4.12 -26.91
N GLY A 522 -10.14 -4.17 -27.70
CA GLY A 522 -11.32 -3.32 -27.49
C GLY A 522 -11.12 -1.90 -28.04
N ASN A 523 -11.86 -0.92 -27.51
CA ASN A 523 -11.89 0.43 -28.06
C ASN A 523 -11.63 1.48 -26.95
N VAL A 524 -10.57 2.27 -27.12
CA VAL A 524 -10.17 3.33 -26.18
C VAL A 524 -11.21 4.46 -26.16
N GLU A 525 -11.76 4.83 -27.31
CA GLU A 525 -12.77 5.91 -27.40
C GLU A 525 -14.09 5.54 -26.71
N GLU A 526 -14.47 4.25 -26.76
CA GLU A 526 -15.62 3.70 -26.04
C GLU A 526 -15.36 3.49 -24.54
N ARG A 527 -14.13 3.78 -24.09
CA ARG A 527 -13.72 3.60 -22.69
C ARG A 527 -13.84 2.15 -22.22
N LYS A 528 -13.59 1.20 -23.13
CA LYS A 528 -13.57 -0.24 -22.87
C LYS A 528 -12.40 -0.88 -23.62
N PHE A 529 -11.26 -1.04 -22.93
CA PHE A 529 -10.03 -1.53 -23.54
C PHE A 529 -9.14 -2.29 -22.57
N LEU A 530 -8.24 -3.10 -23.15
CA LEU A 530 -7.05 -3.67 -22.54
C LEU A 530 -5.84 -3.27 -23.40
N ALA A 531 -4.86 -2.62 -22.81
CA ALA A 531 -3.62 -2.18 -23.44
C ALA A 531 -2.45 -3.01 -22.92
N PHE A 532 -1.63 -3.57 -23.82
CA PHE A 532 -0.39 -4.24 -23.49
C PHE A 532 0.79 -3.36 -23.90
N TYR A 533 1.68 -3.05 -22.98
CA TYR A 533 2.89 -2.27 -23.23
C TYR A 533 4.03 -3.22 -23.60
N ILE A 534 4.56 -3.06 -24.80
CA ILE A 534 5.56 -3.93 -25.39
C ILE A 534 6.94 -3.31 -25.28
N LYS A 535 7.93 -4.13 -24.93
CA LYS A 535 9.34 -3.77 -25.02
C LYS A 535 10.11 -4.93 -25.67
N GLY A 536 10.65 -4.67 -26.88
CA GLY A 536 11.15 -5.75 -27.70
C GLY A 536 10.03 -6.71 -28.10
N ASP A 537 10.14 -7.98 -27.74
CA ASP A 537 9.11 -9.00 -28.00
C ASP A 537 8.32 -9.42 -26.75
N GLU A 538 8.36 -8.62 -25.68
CA GLU A 538 7.78 -8.97 -24.38
C GLU A 538 6.79 -7.91 -23.91
N VAL A 539 5.66 -8.35 -23.32
CA VAL A 539 4.74 -7.49 -22.59
C VAL A 539 5.34 -7.17 -21.21
N VAL A 540 5.66 -5.91 -20.96
CA VAL A 540 6.28 -5.43 -19.71
C VAL A 540 5.26 -4.81 -18.74
N ALA A 541 4.09 -4.41 -19.27
CA ALA A 541 2.99 -3.90 -18.46
C ALA A 541 1.66 -4.06 -19.20
N ALA A 542 0.55 -3.93 -18.47
CA ALA A 542 -0.78 -3.85 -19.04
C ALA A 542 -1.64 -2.82 -18.30
N ALA A 543 -2.55 -2.17 -19.06
CA ALA A 543 -3.57 -1.29 -18.50
C ALA A 543 -4.95 -1.66 -19.03
N SER A 544 -6.01 -1.41 -18.26
CA SER A 544 -7.38 -1.59 -18.75
C SER A 544 -8.36 -0.58 -18.15
N LEU A 545 -9.43 -0.35 -18.87
CA LEU A 545 -10.61 0.35 -18.41
C LEU A 545 -11.84 -0.47 -18.79
N ASN A 546 -12.71 -0.78 -17.82
CA ASN A 546 -13.92 -1.59 -17.99
C ASN A 546 -13.65 -2.98 -18.66
N PHE A 547 -12.50 -3.60 -18.36
CA PHE A 547 -12.06 -4.88 -18.94
C PHE A 547 -11.60 -5.86 -17.84
N ASP A 548 -12.25 -5.81 -16.67
CA ASP A 548 -11.96 -6.73 -15.55
C ASP A 548 -12.34 -8.18 -15.92
N PRO A 549 -11.54 -9.20 -15.50
CA PRO A 549 -10.36 -9.15 -14.65
C PRO A 549 -9.01 -9.19 -15.42
N ALA A 550 -8.95 -8.75 -16.67
CA ALA A 550 -7.79 -8.98 -17.56
C ALA A 550 -6.45 -8.55 -16.93
N VAL A 551 -6.36 -7.34 -16.35
CA VAL A 551 -5.12 -6.85 -15.71
C VAL A 551 -4.72 -7.72 -14.52
N SER A 552 -5.68 -8.25 -13.74
CA SER A 552 -5.38 -9.15 -12.63
C SER A 552 -4.85 -10.51 -13.09
N LYS A 553 -5.34 -11.01 -14.24
CA LYS A 553 -4.82 -12.22 -14.87
C LYS A 553 -3.40 -12.01 -15.41
N VAL A 554 -3.14 -10.88 -16.11
CA VAL A 554 -1.79 -10.50 -16.53
C VAL A 554 -0.85 -10.41 -15.32
N ALA A 555 -1.30 -9.81 -14.22
CA ALA A 555 -0.53 -9.74 -12.97
C ALA A 555 -0.15 -11.13 -12.44
N GLU A 556 -1.08 -12.09 -12.45
CA GLU A 556 -0.78 -13.47 -12.02
C GLU A 556 0.23 -14.17 -12.95
N ILE A 557 0.11 -13.99 -14.27
CA ILE A 557 1.06 -14.54 -15.24
C ILE A 557 2.46 -13.97 -14.99
N MET A 558 2.59 -12.64 -14.91
CA MET A 558 3.87 -11.99 -14.62
C MET A 558 4.43 -12.41 -13.26
N ALA A 559 3.57 -12.50 -12.26
CA ALA A 559 3.92 -12.91 -10.91
C ALA A 559 4.41 -14.36 -10.83
N SER A 560 3.95 -15.25 -11.70
CA SER A 560 4.47 -16.62 -11.82
C SER A 560 5.85 -16.71 -12.50
N GLY A 561 6.40 -15.59 -12.98
CA GLY A 561 7.66 -15.53 -13.74
C GLY A 561 7.51 -15.91 -15.20
N LYS A 562 6.27 -16.14 -15.67
CA LYS A 562 6.00 -16.40 -17.10
C LYS A 562 6.05 -15.09 -17.87
N LYS A 563 6.65 -15.14 -19.06
CA LYS A 563 6.67 -14.02 -20.01
C LYS A 563 5.44 -14.10 -20.91
N ILE A 564 4.94 -12.95 -21.29
CA ILE A 564 3.87 -12.79 -22.28
C ILE A 564 4.53 -12.20 -23.51
N SER A 565 4.44 -12.88 -24.67
CA SER A 565 5.03 -12.40 -25.91
C SER A 565 4.18 -11.32 -26.58
N LYS A 566 4.81 -10.53 -27.48
CA LYS A 566 4.11 -9.58 -28.34
C LYS A 566 3.06 -10.29 -29.20
N SER A 567 3.38 -11.45 -29.76
CA SER A 567 2.46 -12.24 -30.57
C SER A 567 1.22 -12.71 -29.81
N GLN A 568 1.36 -13.06 -28.52
CA GLN A 568 0.20 -13.34 -27.66
C GLN A 568 -0.66 -12.09 -27.44
N ALA A 569 -0.05 -10.93 -27.22
CA ALA A 569 -0.78 -9.67 -27.08
C ALA A 569 -1.50 -9.26 -28.37
N GLU A 570 -0.93 -9.53 -29.53
CA GLU A 570 -1.53 -9.24 -30.85
C GLU A 570 -2.64 -10.22 -31.25
N SER A 571 -2.64 -11.44 -30.71
CA SER A 571 -3.66 -12.46 -31.02
C SER A 571 -5.07 -11.94 -30.68
N GLU A 572 -6.01 -12.14 -31.61
CA GLU A 572 -7.43 -11.83 -31.35
C GLU A 572 -8.02 -12.69 -30.22
N ASP A 573 -7.54 -13.93 -30.10
CA ASP A 573 -7.95 -14.82 -29.01
C ASP A 573 -7.14 -14.54 -27.75
N LEU A 574 -7.85 -14.21 -26.67
CA LEU A 574 -7.29 -14.01 -25.33
C LEU A 574 -7.39 -15.28 -24.46
N ALA A 575 -7.62 -16.46 -25.03
CA ALA A 575 -7.72 -17.71 -24.28
C ALA A 575 -6.44 -18.00 -23.47
N TRP A 576 -5.27 -17.52 -23.91
CA TRP A 576 -4.01 -17.60 -23.17
C TRP A 576 -4.03 -16.81 -21.83
N LEU A 577 -4.96 -15.87 -21.65
CA LEU A 577 -5.22 -15.21 -20.36
C LEU A 577 -6.05 -16.09 -19.41
N GLN A 578 -6.54 -17.24 -19.84
CA GLN A 578 -7.18 -18.19 -18.93
C GLN A 578 -6.07 -18.81 -18.07
N LEU A 579 -6.21 -18.61 -16.76
CA LEU A 579 -5.27 -19.15 -15.77
C LEU A 579 -5.67 -20.61 -15.49
N PRO A 580 -4.69 -21.52 -15.33
CA PRO A 580 -4.95 -22.92 -15.06
C PRO A 580 -5.64 -23.14 -13.71
#